data_7b73f3f4d118fde89d3428e8d1b1c44f
#
_entry.id   7b73f3f4d118fde89d3428e8d1b1c44f
#
_cell.length_a   1.000
_cell.length_b   1.000
_cell.length_c   1.000
_cell.angle_alpha   90.00
_cell.angle_beta   90.00
_cell.angle_gamma   90.00
#
_symmetry.space_group_name_H-M   'P 1'
#
loop_
_entity.id
_entity.type
_entity.pdbx_description
1 polymer ?
#
loop_
_entity_poly.entity_id
_entity_poly.type
_entity_poly.pdbx_seq_one_letter_code
_entity_poly.pdbx_strand_id
1 'polypeptide(L)'
;MPEADAACDVAIVGAGASGLAAAWTLARRGLGVVVLEAGEWIDQRAAPSLALDWERALQTRFNPDPNIRALRSDYPVNTAGTRLRPATYSGVGGATLRWGAHFPRLRPSDFRVRSLDGVADDWPLDYATLEPWFDLNDSMTGVAGLAGDPANPPRPARALPPLPLGPGPARLARAFDRLGWHWWPSDAAICSAPVGDRDGCNQCGPCGVGCPRHARASADLVYGRPAQAAGAEIRTGARVLRIETDAAGATGLRYVRGGAHRVQPARRVIVACNGMGTARLLLASRNAAHPDGLGNHAGLVGRNLMHHPTAIVTGLFAERLDGYRGPFACALYSQEFIESDPARGFVRGYQMQALRGGGPVQTALGGYMARVPWGRAHHAAFAATFSHSVSLTITTEDLPDPENRVTLDPHLTDADGLAAPALHYRVGENTERMLAHGVARAREALRAAGATGLAVNPLVEAAGFHFLGTARMGDDPRRSVADSFGRVHSVPGLQVIDGGLFVTAGAVNPTSTIQAIALRAADALAQELLAA
;
A
#
# COMPACT_ATOMS: atom_id res chain seq x y z
N MET A 1 -37.83 -2.40 -6.25
CA MET A 1 -36.90 -2.03 -5.16
C MET A 1 -35.76 -3.04 -5.17
N PRO A 2 -34.52 -2.69 -4.84
CA PRO A 2 -33.45 -3.68 -4.71
C PRO A 2 -33.79 -4.67 -3.59
N GLU A 3 -33.41 -5.93 -3.78
CA GLU A 3 -33.60 -6.99 -2.78
C GLU A 3 -32.67 -6.71 -1.58
N ALA A 4 -33.23 -6.82 -0.37
CA ALA A 4 -32.47 -6.63 0.86
C ALA A 4 -31.96 -7.98 1.37
N ASP A 5 -30.66 -8.05 1.71
CA ASP A 5 -30.07 -9.20 2.39
C ASP A 5 -30.43 -9.19 3.89
N ALA A 6 -30.11 -10.27 4.60
CA ALA A 6 -30.20 -10.30 6.05
C ALA A 6 -29.27 -9.23 6.68
N ALA A 7 -29.75 -8.54 7.70
CA ALA A 7 -28.96 -7.53 8.40
C ALA A 7 -27.76 -8.16 9.13
N CYS A 8 -26.66 -7.42 9.21
CA CYS A 8 -25.46 -7.80 9.95
C CYS A 8 -25.06 -6.72 10.97
N ASP A 9 -24.15 -7.05 11.90
CA ASP A 9 -23.62 -6.06 12.82
C ASP A 9 -22.72 -5.06 12.09
N VAL A 10 -21.83 -5.56 11.24
CA VAL A 10 -20.87 -4.71 10.51
C VAL A 10 -20.77 -5.12 9.05
N ALA A 11 -21.02 -4.16 8.15
CA ALA A 11 -20.76 -4.30 6.72
C ALA A 11 -19.45 -3.58 6.35
N ILE A 12 -18.52 -4.27 5.69
CA ILE A 12 -17.22 -3.75 5.30
C ILE A 12 -17.13 -3.67 3.77
N VAL A 13 -16.71 -2.53 3.25
CA VAL A 13 -16.46 -2.34 1.82
C VAL A 13 -14.98 -2.52 1.53
N GLY A 14 -14.65 -3.57 0.78
CA GLY A 14 -13.29 -3.90 0.34
C GLY A 14 -12.61 -4.96 1.20
N ALA A 15 -12.19 -6.04 0.56
CA ALA A 15 -11.43 -7.14 1.15
C ALA A 15 -9.91 -6.96 0.95
N GLY A 16 -9.41 -5.73 1.16
CA GLY A 16 -7.99 -5.41 1.11
C GLY A 16 -7.28 -5.59 2.45
N ALA A 17 -6.10 -4.97 2.58
CA ALA A 17 -5.23 -5.08 3.76
C ALA A 17 -5.94 -4.72 5.08
N SER A 18 -6.65 -3.60 5.11
CA SER A 18 -7.33 -3.12 6.31
C SER A 18 -8.70 -3.76 6.51
N GLY A 19 -9.48 -3.93 5.43
CA GLY A 19 -10.83 -4.51 5.52
C GLY A 19 -10.82 -5.94 6.06
N LEU A 20 -9.87 -6.78 5.62
CA LEU A 20 -9.74 -8.15 6.13
C LEU A 20 -9.18 -8.20 7.56
N ALA A 21 -8.28 -7.29 7.94
CA ALA A 21 -7.80 -7.17 9.32
C ALA A 21 -8.95 -6.80 10.28
N ALA A 22 -9.81 -5.86 9.88
CA ALA A 22 -11.01 -5.51 10.63
C ALA A 22 -12.03 -6.65 10.68
N ALA A 23 -12.28 -7.32 9.53
CA ALA A 23 -13.20 -8.45 9.48
C ALA A 23 -12.80 -9.57 10.44
N TRP A 24 -11.51 -9.93 10.47
CA TRP A 24 -10.99 -10.91 11.42
C TRP A 24 -11.16 -10.45 12.87
N THR A 25 -10.83 -9.19 13.17
CA THR A 25 -10.92 -8.65 14.53
C THR A 25 -12.35 -8.68 15.06
N LEU A 26 -13.33 -8.31 14.23
CA LEU A 26 -14.75 -8.27 14.59
C LEU A 26 -15.35 -9.68 14.68
N ALA A 27 -15.11 -10.53 13.69
CA ALA A 27 -15.69 -11.87 13.63
C ALA A 27 -15.21 -12.76 14.79
N ARG A 28 -13.92 -12.70 15.17
CA ARG A 28 -13.41 -13.45 16.33
C ARG A 28 -14.00 -13.02 17.68
N ARG A 29 -14.67 -11.86 17.72
CA ARG A 29 -15.43 -11.37 18.87
C ARG A 29 -16.90 -11.80 18.83
N GLY A 30 -17.30 -12.58 17.81
CA GLY A 30 -18.67 -13.11 17.67
C GLY A 30 -19.65 -12.17 16.98
N LEU A 31 -19.20 -11.08 16.37
CA LEU A 31 -20.05 -10.16 15.61
C LEU A 31 -20.34 -10.69 14.21
N GLY A 32 -21.57 -10.47 13.72
CA GLY A 32 -21.98 -10.76 12.35
C GLY A 32 -21.35 -9.78 11.37
N VAL A 33 -20.38 -10.26 10.57
CA VAL A 33 -19.57 -9.44 9.63
C VAL A 33 -19.82 -9.87 8.20
N VAL A 34 -20.15 -8.91 7.33
CA VAL A 34 -20.22 -9.08 5.88
C VAL A 34 -19.22 -8.18 5.19
N VAL A 35 -18.32 -8.75 4.39
CA VAL A 35 -17.36 -8.00 3.56
C VAL A 35 -17.81 -8.07 2.11
N LEU A 36 -17.96 -6.90 1.45
CA LEU A 36 -18.29 -6.79 0.03
C LEU A 36 -17.05 -6.44 -0.76
N GLU A 37 -16.63 -7.33 -1.68
CA GLU A 37 -15.44 -7.16 -2.53
C GLU A 37 -15.83 -7.23 -4.01
N ALA A 38 -15.38 -6.25 -4.79
CA ALA A 38 -15.69 -6.18 -6.22
C ALA A 38 -15.00 -7.26 -7.05
N GLY A 39 -13.81 -7.69 -6.64
CA GLY A 39 -13.05 -8.75 -7.30
C GLY A 39 -13.30 -10.14 -6.71
N GLU A 40 -12.55 -11.12 -7.20
CA GLU A 40 -12.69 -12.52 -6.81
C GLU A 40 -11.53 -13.00 -5.92
N TRP A 41 -11.68 -14.18 -5.34
CA TRP A 41 -10.56 -14.93 -4.77
C TRP A 41 -9.57 -15.34 -5.85
N ILE A 42 -8.29 -15.25 -5.56
CA ILE A 42 -7.23 -15.76 -6.42
C ILE A 42 -6.62 -17.00 -5.76
N ASP A 43 -6.59 -18.11 -6.50
CA ASP A 43 -5.80 -19.25 -6.08
C ASP A 43 -4.31 -18.95 -6.29
N GLN A 44 -3.62 -18.56 -5.23
CA GLN A 44 -2.20 -18.26 -5.28
C GLN A 44 -1.33 -19.50 -5.55
N ARG A 45 -1.82 -20.73 -5.27
CA ARG A 45 -1.09 -21.96 -5.59
C ARG A 45 -1.02 -22.20 -7.10
N ALA A 46 -2.01 -21.72 -7.84
CA ALA A 46 -2.04 -21.71 -9.31
C ALA A 46 -1.48 -20.41 -9.92
N ALA A 47 -0.72 -19.63 -9.15
CA ALA A 47 -0.19 -18.36 -9.63
C ALA A 47 0.77 -18.54 -10.82
N PRO A 48 0.75 -17.60 -11.81
CA PRO A 48 1.60 -17.71 -13.01
C PRO A 48 3.11 -17.60 -12.71
N SER A 49 3.51 -17.29 -11.47
CA SER A 49 4.92 -17.27 -11.05
C SER A 49 5.66 -18.59 -11.26
N LEU A 50 4.97 -19.70 -11.47
CA LEU A 50 5.54 -21.00 -11.84
C LEU A 50 5.73 -21.17 -13.34
N ALA A 51 5.13 -20.35 -14.18
CA ALA A 51 5.24 -20.43 -15.62
C ALA A 51 6.55 -19.79 -16.13
N LEU A 52 7.14 -20.34 -17.20
CA LEU A 52 8.36 -19.79 -17.80
C LEU A 52 8.14 -18.38 -18.34
N ASP A 53 6.92 -18.06 -18.77
CA ASP A 53 6.51 -16.77 -19.34
C ASP A 53 5.74 -15.89 -18.35
N TRP A 54 5.95 -16.08 -17.04
CA TRP A 54 5.23 -15.38 -15.98
C TRP A 54 5.23 -13.84 -16.13
N GLU A 55 6.28 -13.26 -16.71
CA GLU A 55 6.37 -11.81 -16.92
C GLU A 55 5.32 -11.27 -17.89
N ARG A 56 4.78 -12.12 -18.80
CA ARG A 56 3.67 -11.74 -19.70
C ARG A 56 2.39 -11.42 -18.90
N ALA A 57 2.19 -12.10 -17.78
CA ALA A 57 1.06 -11.83 -16.92
C ALA A 57 1.10 -10.41 -16.33
N LEU A 58 2.29 -9.82 -16.11
CA LEU A 58 2.45 -8.43 -15.68
C LEU A 58 2.08 -7.40 -16.76
N GLN A 59 2.04 -7.82 -18.02
CA GLN A 59 1.64 -6.94 -19.13
C GLN A 59 0.13 -6.96 -19.38
N THR A 60 -0.61 -7.89 -18.75
CA THR A 60 -2.05 -8.12 -18.96
C THR A 60 -2.80 -8.20 -17.61
N ARG A 61 -3.42 -9.34 -17.32
CA ARG A 61 -4.31 -9.55 -16.15
C ARG A 61 -3.67 -9.30 -14.78
N PHE A 62 -2.35 -9.27 -14.71
CA PHE A 62 -1.60 -8.92 -13.50
C PHE A 62 -0.91 -7.56 -13.61
N ASN A 63 -1.24 -6.74 -14.62
CA ASN A 63 -0.75 -5.36 -14.64
C ASN A 63 -1.23 -4.59 -13.40
N PRO A 64 -0.37 -3.84 -12.70
CA PRO A 64 -0.80 -3.04 -11.55
C PRO A 64 -1.77 -1.91 -11.92
N ASP A 65 -1.67 -1.36 -13.13
CA ASP A 65 -2.53 -0.29 -13.60
C ASP A 65 -3.92 -0.83 -14.00
N PRO A 66 -5.02 -0.42 -13.34
CA PRO A 66 -6.36 -0.86 -13.66
C PRO A 66 -6.80 -0.44 -15.07
N ASN A 67 -6.29 0.68 -15.60
CA ASN A 67 -6.59 1.13 -16.97
C ASN A 67 -6.00 0.20 -18.05
N ILE A 68 -4.89 -0.49 -17.74
CA ILE A 68 -4.28 -1.49 -18.63
C ILE A 68 -4.89 -2.86 -18.40
N ARG A 69 -5.10 -3.26 -17.14
CA ARG A 69 -5.65 -4.57 -16.79
C ARG A 69 -7.10 -4.71 -17.21
N ALA A 70 -7.91 -3.66 -17.04
CA ALA A 70 -9.27 -3.50 -17.51
C ALA A 70 -10.20 -4.72 -17.24
N LEU A 71 -10.10 -5.35 -16.09
CA LEU A 71 -11.03 -6.41 -15.65
C LEU A 71 -12.37 -5.79 -15.28
N ARG A 72 -13.48 -6.56 -15.35
CA ARG A 72 -14.80 -6.09 -14.90
C ARG A 72 -14.79 -5.63 -13.44
N SER A 73 -13.98 -6.24 -12.59
CA SER A 73 -13.79 -5.85 -11.18
C SER A 73 -12.99 -4.56 -11.01
N ASP A 74 -12.28 -4.09 -12.03
CA ASP A 74 -11.60 -2.81 -12.02
C ASP A 74 -12.59 -1.66 -12.28
N TYR A 75 -12.13 -0.45 -12.05
CA TYR A 75 -12.76 0.76 -12.54
C TYR A 75 -11.70 1.62 -13.22
N PRO A 76 -12.08 2.36 -14.28
CA PRO A 76 -11.14 3.27 -14.93
C PRO A 76 -10.77 4.41 -13.97
N VAL A 77 -9.58 4.95 -14.14
CA VAL A 77 -9.07 6.09 -13.38
C VAL A 77 -8.64 7.18 -14.36
N ASN A 78 -9.22 8.37 -14.23
CA ASN A 78 -8.75 9.52 -15.00
C ASN A 78 -7.42 10.03 -14.41
N THR A 79 -6.35 9.95 -15.18
CA THR A 79 -4.99 10.34 -14.81
C THR A 79 -4.51 11.59 -15.55
N ALA A 80 -5.38 12.33 -16.23
CA ALA A 80 -4.99 13.53 -16.97
C ALA A 80 -4.34 14.63 -16.09
N GLY A 81 -4.67 14.64 -14.79
CA GLY A 81 -4.13 15.60 -13.82
C GLY A 81 -2.90 15.09 -13.05
N THR A 82 -2.24 14.01 -13.48
CA THR A 82 -1.08 13.46 -12.79
C THR A 82 -0.11 12.73 -13.72
N ARG A 83 1.16 12.72 -13.38
CA ARG A 83 2.17 11.86 -14.02
C ARG A 83 2.22 10.46 -13.43
N LEU A 84 1.72 10.26 -12.20
CA LEU A 84 1.76 8.96 -11.55
C LEU A 84 0.60 8.09 -12.05
N ARG A 85 0.91 6.87 -12.47
CA ARG A 85 -0.08 5.87 -12.87
C ARG A 85 -0.56 5.11 -11.64
N PRO A 86 -1.90 4.91 -11.48
CA PRO A 86 -2.45 4.20 -10.35
C PRO A 86 -2.05 2.72 -10.37
N ALA A 87 -1.66 2.20 -9.23
CA ALA A 87 -1.38 0.78 -9.05
C ALA A 87 -2.29 0.23 -7.96
N THR A 88 -3.37 -0.43 -8.37
CA THR A 88 -4.38 -1.04 -7.49
C THR A 88 -4.64 -2.48 -7.88
N TYR A 89 -5.40 -3.19 -7.06
CA TYR A 89 -5.89 -4.52 -7.42
C TYR A 89 -7.22 -4.80 -6.71
N SER A 90 -8.25 -5.18 -7.49
CA SER A 90 -9.54 -5.63 -6.99
C SER A 90 -9.55 -7.15 -6.87
N GLY A 91 -9.76 -7.65 -5.66
CA GLY A 91 -9.78 -9.07 -5.30
C GLY A 91 -9.58 -9.27 -3.82
N VAL A 92 -9.94 -10.43 -3.30
CA VAL A 92 -9.76 -10.76 -1.88
C VAL A 92 -8.26 -10.83 -1.55
N GLY A 93 -7.80 -9.90 -0.72
CA GLY A 93 -6.40 -9.61 -0.45
C GLY A 93 -5.95 -8.24 -0.99
N GLY A 94 -6.70 -7.64 -1.94
CA GLY A 94 -6.40 -6.34 -2.52
C GLY A 94 -4.98 -6.26 -3.10
N ALA A 95 -4.36 -5.08 -3.02
CA ALA A 95 -3.01 -4.84 -3.53
C ALA A 95 -1.92 -5.72 -2.87
N THR A 96 -2.18 -6.32 -1.69
CA THR A 96 -1.23 -7.24 -1.04
C THR A 96 -1.03 -8.55 -1.82
N LEU A 97 -1.91 -8.87 -2.76
CA LEU A 97 -1.74 -9.98 -3.70
C LEU A 97 -0.55 -9.80 -4.65
N ARG A 98 0.01 -8.56 -4.73
CA ARG A 98 0.99 -8.18 -5.75
C ARG A 98 2.16 -7.36 -5.23
N TRP A 99 2.19 -7.05 -3.96
CA TRP A 99 3.16 -6.17 -3.33
C TRP A 99 4.56 -6.76 -3.17
N GLY A 100 5.54 -5.90 -2.87
CA GLY A 100 6.91 -6.30 -2.57
C GLY A 100 7.10 -6.88 -1.18
N ALA A 101 6.10 -6.72 -0.30
CA ALA A 101 6.08 -7.22 1.07
C ALA A 101 7.17 -6.67 2.00
N HIS A 102 7.76 -5.52 1.68
CA HIS A 102 8.52 -4.75 2.65
C HIS A 102 7.56 -4.15 3.69
N PHE A 103 7.85 -4.37 4.99
CA PHE A 103 6.85 -4.21 6.05
C PHE A 103 7.33 -3.34 7.22
N PRO A 104 7.89 -2.16 6.98
CA PRO A 104 8.30 -1.25 8.03
C PRO A 104 7.10 -0.64 8.74
N ARG A 105 7.34 -0.11 9.94
CA ARG A 105 6.39 0.72 10.69
C ARG A 105 6.71 2.19 10.45
N LEU A 106 5.72 3.09 10.55
CA LEU A 106 6.00 4.52 10.74
C LEU A 106 6.81 4.72 12.02
N ARG A 107 7.66 5.73 12.03
CA ARG A 107 8.54 6.09 13.16
C ARG A 107 7.83 7.06 14.12
N PRO A 108 8.25 7.19 15.37
CA PRO A 108 7.68 8.17 16.30
C PRO A 108 7.64 9.60 15.75
N SER A 109 8.67 10.02 15.01
CA SER A 109 8.75 11.35 14.38
C SER A 109 7.68 11.57 13.29
N ASP A 110 7.23 10.51 12.60
CA ASP A 110 6.22 10.61 11.53
C ASP A 110 4.84 11.03 12.08
N PHE A 111 4.59 10.83 13.37
CA PHE A 111 3.35 11.25 14.05
C PHE A 111 3.40 12.69 14.58
N ARG A 112 4.56 13.38 14.51
CA ARG A 112 4.82 14.69 15.13
C ARG A 112 5.43 15.69 14.16
N VAL A 113 5.07 15.62 12.90
CA VAL A 113 5.66 16.43 11.81
C VAL A 113 5.46 17.92 12.05
N ARG A 114 4.27 18.34 12.52
CA ARG A 114 4.02 19.75 12.85
C ARG A 114 4.89 20.23 14.01
N SER A 115 4.95 19.46 15.07
CA SER A 115 5.72 19.81 16.27
C SER A 115 7.23 19.81 16.03
N LEU A 116 7.73 18.92 15.17
CA LEU A 116 9.18 18.76 14.92
C LEU A 116 9.68 19.66 13.79
N ASP A 117 8.92 19.77 12.71
CA ASP A 117 9.37 20.36 11.45
C ASP A 117 8.58 21.63 11.06
N GLY A 118 7.52 21.98 11.79
CA GLY A 118 6.72 23.17 11.55
C GLY A 118 5.79 23.11 10.34
N VAL A 119 5.70 21.96 9.64
CA VAL A 119 4.89 21.75 8.44
C VAL A 119 3.80 20.70 8.68
N ALA A 120 2.79 20.64 7.81
CA ALA A 120 1.66 19.70 7.91
C ALA A 120 0.92 19.80 9.27
N ASP A 121 0.47 18.66 9.81
CA ASP A 121 -0.16 18.54 11.13
C ASP A 121 0.42 17.33 11.88
N ASP A 122 0.32 17.32 13.21
CA ASP A 122 0.57 16.13 14.01
C ASP A 122 -0.62 15.17 13.90
N TRP A 123 -0.35 13.90 14.06
CA TRP A 123 -1.41 12.89 14.14
C TRP A 123 -2.13 12.99 15.50
N PRO A 124 -3.44 12.67 15.57
CA PRO A 124 -4.20 12.62 16.82
C PRO A 124 -3.87 11.38 17.68
N LEU A 125 -2.85 10.64 17.32
CA LEU A 125 -2.30 9.48 18.00
C LEU A 125 -0.78 9.43 17.80
N ASP A 126 -0.09 8.61 18.56
CA ASP A 126 1.36 8.46 18.51
C ASP A 126 1.78 7.00 18.25
N TYR A 127 3.10 6.79 18.15
CA TYR A 127 3.68 5.46 17.94
C TYR A 127 3.32 4.50 19.07
N ALA A 128 3.39 4.93 20.34
CA ALA A 128 3.11 4.09 21.49
C ALA A 128 1.65 3.58 21.50
N THR A 129 0.70 4.41 21.04
CA THR A 129 -0.69 4.02 20.84
C THR A 129 -0.86 2.88 19.82
N LEU A 130 -0.03 2.84 18.77
CA LEU A 130 -0.09 1.82 17.73
C LEU A 130 0.83 0.63 17.97
N GLU A 131 1.81 0.74 18.87
CA GLU A 131 2.83 -0.29 19.09
C GLU A 131 2.25 -1.68 19.38
N PRO A 132 1.25 -1.86 20.27
CA PRO A 132 0.66 -3.18 20.51
C PRO A 132 -0.01 -3.78 19.26
N TRP A 133 -0.56 -2.91 18.40
CA TRP A 133 -1.21 -3.32 17.15
C TRP A 133 -0.19 -3.65 16.04
N PHE A 134 0.94 -2.96 16.02
CA PHE A 134 2.08 -3.34 15.20
C PHE A 134 2.62 -4.72 15.59
N ASP A 135 2.79 -4.99 16.89
CA ASP A 135 3.29 -6.27 17.38
C ASP A 135 2.34 -7.43 17.05
N LEU A 136 1.03 -7.22 17.25
CA LEU A 136 0.01 -8.18 16.83
C LEU A 136 0.07 -8.44 15.32
N ASN A 137 0.16 -7.37 14.52
CA ASN A 137 0.20 -7.46 13.06
C ASN A 137 1.45 -8.18 12.55
N ASP A 138 2.62 -7.88 13.13
CA ASP A 138 3.87 -8.56 12.80
C ASP A 138 3.81 -10.05 13.11
N SER A 139 3.22 -10.42 14.26
CA SER A 139 3.01 -11.82 14.67
C SER A 139 2.06 -12.54 13.72
N MET A 140 0.90 -11.95 13.41
CA MET A 140 -0.09 -12.53 12.48
C MET A 140 0.49 -12.71 11.08
N THR A 141 1.26 -11.74 10.62
CA THR A 141 1.88 -11.75 9.30
C THR A 141 3.03 -12.75 9.19
N GLY A 142 3.68 -13.08 10.30
CA GLY A 142 4.90 -13.90 10.30
C GLY A 142 6.07 -13.13 9.67
N VAL A 143 6.33 -11.91 10.18
CA VAL A 143 7.39 -11.05 9.65
C VAL A 143 8.75 -11.64 9.90
N ALA A 144 9.54 -11.81 8.83
CA ALA A 144 10.96 -12.13 8.91
C ALA A 144 11.78 -10.84 9.01
N GLY A 145 12.79 -10.82 9.88
CA GLY A 145 13.61 -9.63 10.08
C GLY A 145 14.65 -9.83 11.19
N LEU A 146 15.33 -8.74 11.53
CA LEU A 146 16.35 -8.68 12.56
C LEU A 146 15.97 -7.60 13.58
N ALA A 147 15.97 -7.95 14.88
CA ALA A 147 15.78 -6.97 15.95
C ALA A 147 17.05 -6.13 16.15
N GLY A 148 16.89 -4.97 16.84
CA GLY A 148 18.02 -4.14 17.25
C GLY A 148 18.45 -3.10 16.22
N ASP A 149 17.60 -2.78 15.24
CA ASP A 149 17.84 -1.66 14.32
C ASP A 149 17.97 -0.33 15.10
N PRO A 150 19.13 0.33 15.08
CA PRO A 150 19.35 1.56 15.85
C PRO A 150 18.55 2.77 15.34
N ALA A 151 18.04 2.72 14.10
CA ALA A 151 17.24 3.78 13.51
C ALA A 151 15.76 3.71 13.89
N ASN A 152 15.32 2.66 14.58
CA ASN A 152 13.92 2.44 14.94
C ASN A 152 13.76 2.16 16.45
N PRO A 153 12.57 2.38 17.03
CA PRO A 153 12.31 1.99 18.41
C PRO A 153 12.64 0.51 18.67
N PRO A 154 13.05 0.14 19.89
CA PRO A 154 13.22 -1.26 20.28
C PRO A 154 11.95 -2.06 19.99
N ARG A 155 12.10 -3.27 19.48
CA ARG A 155 10.99 -4.15 19.10
C ARG A 155 11.25 -5.56 19.63
N PRO A 156 10.20 -6.39 19.86
CA PRO A 156 10.37 -7.81 20.13
C PRO A 156 11.18 -8.49 19.02
N ALA A 157 11.91 -9.53 19.39
CA ALA A 157 12.62 -10.35 18.41
C ALA A 157 11.65 -10.93 17.39
N ARG A 158 12.05 -10.94 16.11
CA ARG A 158 11.25 -11.57 15.06
C ARG A 158 11.24 -13.08 15.23
N ALA A 159 10.09 -13.70 15.00
CA ALA A 159 9.96 -15.15 15.05
C ALA A 159 10.78 -15.84 13.93
N LEU A 160 10.99 -15.15 12.82
CA LEU A 160 11.68 -15.65 11.65
C LEU A 160 12.95 -14.80 11.38
N PRO A 161 14.09 -15.45 11.05
CA PRO A 161 15.31 -14.74 10.67
C PRO A 161 15.09 -13.93 9.38
N PRO A 162 15.95 -12.91 9.12
CA PRO A 162 15.84 -12.13 7.90
C PRO A 162 16.06 -12.98 6.65
N LEU A 163 15.47 -12.54 5.53
CA LEU A 163 15.70 -13.17 4.24
C LEU A 163 17.16 -12.97 3.79
N PRO A 164 17.73 -13.92 3.03
CA PRO A 164 19.10 -13.78 2.50
C PRO A 164 19.24 -12.55 1.62
N LEU A 165 20.29 -11.76 1.82
CA LEU A 165 20.54 -10.55 1.04
C LEU A 165 20.76 -10.86 -0.45
N GLY A 166 21.46 -11.94 -0.76
CA GLY A 166 21.94 -12.23 -2.11
C GLY A 166 23.11 -11.32 -2.55
N PRO A 167 23.74 -11.60 -3.70
CA PRO A 167 25.01 -10.95 -4.08
C PRO A 167 24.94 -9.43 -4.24
N GLY A 168 23.90 -8.93 -4.91
CA GLY A 168 23.76 -7.48 -5.17
C GLY A 168 23.53 -6.66 -3.90
N PRO A 169 22.46 -6.94 -3.11
CA PRO A 169 22.25 -6.24 -1.83
C PRO A 169 23.40 -6.41 -0.83
N ALA A 170 24.09 -7.55 -0.80
CA ALA A 170 25.28 -7.71 0.05
C ALA A 170 26.44 -6.79 -0.34
N ARG A 171 26.57 -6.41 -1.62
CA ARG A 171 27.51 -5.38 -2.06
C ARG A 171 27.11 -3.98 -1.57
N LEU A 172 25.80 -3.70 -1.61
CA LEU A 172 25.27 -2.43 -1.08
C LEU A 172 25.48 -2.33 0.43
N ALA A 173 25.25 -3.40 1.20
CA ALA A 173 25.53 -3.44 2.64
C ALA A 173 26.97 -3.03 2.93
N ARG A 174 27.95 -3.67 2.28
CA ARG A 174 29.38 -3.31 2.43
C ARG A 174 29.69 -1.88 1.95
N ALA A 175 28.94 -1.35 0.99
CA ALA A 175 29.11 0.02 0.55
C ALA A 175 28.60 1.01 1.60
N PHE A 176 27.46 0.74 2.21
CA PHE A 176 26.94 1.54 3.32
C PHE A 176 27.89 1.51 4.52
N ASP A 177 28.46 0.34 4.89
CA ASP A 177 29.48 0.25 5.94
C ASP A 177 30.68 1.17 5.65
N ARG A 178 31.21 1.17 4.40
CA ARG A 178 32.33 2.04 4.01
C ARG A 178 32.00 3.53 4.03
N LEU A 179 30.72 3.88 3.78
CA LEU A 179 30.25 5.26 3.83
C LEU A 179 29.87 5.72 5.24
N GLY A 180 29.84 4.80 6.21
CA GLY A 180 29.35 5.07 7.55
C GLY A 180 27.84 5.31 7.61
N TRP A 181 27.09 4.77 6.64
CA TRP A 181 25.65 4.96 6.56
C TRP A 181 24.89 3.80 7.19
N HIS A 182 23.76 4.14 7.77
CA HIS A 182 22.79 3.15 8.28
C HIS A 182 22.34 2.20 7.17
N TRP A 183 22.23 0.92 7.50
CA TRP A 183 21.48 -0.06 6.75
C TRP A 183 21.00 -1.19 7.67
N TRP A 184 19.90 -1.84 7.30
CA TRP A 184 19.38 -2.97 8.04
C TRP A 184 18.71 -3.98 7.10
N PRO A 185 18.67 -5.29 7.44
CA PRO A 185 17.84 -6.26 6.72
C PRO A 185 16.37 -5.85 6.77
N SER A 186 15.68 -5.96 5.63
CA SER A 186 14.27 -5.59 5.56
C SER A 186 13.40 -6.40 6.52
N ASP A 187 12.52 -5.73 7.28
CA ASP A 187 11.33 -6.38 7.80
C ASP A 187 10.48 -6.83 6.61
N ALA A 188 10.30 -8.13 6.45
CA ALA A 188 9.64 -8.70 5.29
C ALA A 188 8.39 -9.49 5.71
N ALA A 189 7.26 -9.13 5.13
CA ALA A 189 6.04 -9.94 5.23
C ALA A 189 6.16 -11.21 4.35
N ILE A 190 7.28 -11.94 4.51
CA ILE A 190 7.63 -13.15 3.76
C ILE A 190 8.26 -14.13 4.74
N CYS A 191 7.68 -15.33 4.88
CA CYS A 191 8.25 -16.36 5.71
C CYS A 191 9.61 -16.81 5.18
N SER A 192 10.68 -16.65 5.97
CA SER A 192 12.02 -17.15 5.65
C SER A 192 12.17 -18.65 5.98
N ALA A 193 11.29 -19.19 6.83
CA ALA A 193 11.12 -20.60 7.17
C ALA A 193 9.61 -20.94 7.20
N PRO A 194 9.21 -22.22 7.18
CA PRO A 194 7.81 -22.62 7.24
C PRO A 194 7.09 -22.11 8.51
N VAL A 195 5.84 -21.64 8.37
CA VAL A 195 4.96 -21.21 9.46
C VAL A 195 3.53 -21.69 9.19
N GLY A 196 3.01 -22.60 10.00
CA GLY A 196 1.71 -23.21 9.77
C GLY A 196 1.64 -23.91 8.40
N ASP A 197 0.66 -23.53 7.58
CA ASP A 197 0.46 -24.02 6.21
C ASP A 197 1.21 -23.22 5.13
N ARG A 198 2.04 -22.26 5.55
CA ARG A 198 2.86 -21.39 4.69
C ARG A 198 4.28 -21.92 4.63
N ASP A 199 4.78 -22.18 3.43
CA ASP A 199 6.17 -22.60 3.21
C ASP A 199 7.17 -21.46 3.43
N GLY A 200 8.46 -21.79 3.62
CA GLY A 200 9.54 -20.82 3.54
C GLY A 200 9.80 -20.34 2.11
N CYS A 201 10.28 -19.10 1.96
CA CYS A 201 10.64 -18.53 0.67
C CYS A 201 11.81 -19.26 0.02
N ASN A 202 11.63 -19.74 -1.21
CA ASN A 202 12.65 -20.40 -2.01
C ASN A 202 13.43 -19.48 -2.96
N GLN A 203 13.28 -18.16 -2.81
CA GLN A 203 14.00 -17.15 -3.60
C GLN A 203 13.69 -17.19 -5.11
N CYS A 204 12.50 -17.62 -5.52
CA CYS A 204 12.15 -17.78 -6.94
C CYS A 204 12.06 -16.49 -7.75
N GLY A 205 11.72 -15.34 -7.14
CA GLY A 205 11.75 -14.02 -7.78
C GLY A 205 10.39 -13.40 -8.16
N PRO A 206 9.44 -14.07 -8.82
CA PRO A 206 8.26 -13.43 -9.41
C PRO A 206 7.13 -13.11 -8.41
N CYS A 207 7.44 -12.40 -7.33
CA CYS A 207 6.48 -12.07 -6.26
C CYS A 207 5.27 -11.27 -6.74
N GLY A 208 5.42 -10.43 -7.78
CA GLY A 208 4.36 -9.55 -8.29
C GLY A 208 3.19 -10.27 -8.98
N VAL A 209 3.30 -11.57 -9.25
CA VAL A 209 2.25 -12.37 -9.91
C VAL A 209 1.71 -13.50 -9.04
N GLY A 210 1.98 -13.45 -7.73
CA GLY A 210 1.51 -14.41 -6.75
C GLY A 210 2.63 -15.23 -6.11
N CYS A 211 2.29 -15.98 -5.05
CA CYS A 211 3.24 -16.84 -4.33
C CYS A 211 2.65 -18.22 -4.08
N PRO A 212 2.95 -19.22 -4.95
CA PRO A 212 2.39 -20.58 -4.84
C PRO A 212 2.76 -21.29 -3.54
N ARG A 213 3.85 -20.87 -2.90
CA ARG A 213 4.29 -21.37 -1.60
C ARG A 213 3.60 -20.70 -0.41
N HIS A 214 2.77 -19.71 -0.65
CA HIS A 214 2.20 -18.85 0.40
C HIS A 214 3.25 -18.19 1.31
N ALA A 215 4.54 -18.27 0.98
CA ALA A 215 5.61 -17.67 1.78
C ALA A 215 5.43 -16.16 1.92
N ARG A 216 5.10 -15.48 0.80
CA ARG A 216 4.76 -14.05 0.84
C ARG A 216 3.35 -13.88 1.40
N ALA A 217 3.26 -13.19 2.53
CA ALA A 217 2.00 -12.82 3.15
C ALA A 217 1.17 -11.94 2.21
N SER A 218 -0.13 -12.14 2.23
CA SER A 218 -1.14 -11.29 1.65
C SER A 218 -2.36 -11.33 2.55
N ALA A 219 -3.18 -10.30 2.52
CA ALA A 219 -4.27 -10.15 3.48
C ALA A 219 -5.31 -11.27 3.41
N ASP A 220 -5.51 -11.90 2.24
CA ASP A 220 -6.35 -13.09 2.07
C ASP A 220 -5.85 -14.28 2.92
N LEU A 221 -4.53 -14.49 2.98
CA LEU A 221 -3.92 -15.57 3.75
C LEU A 221 -3.87 -15.27 5.25
N VAL A 222 -3.46 -14.03 5.59
CA VAL A 222 -3.18 -13.64 6.99
C VAL A 222 -4.45 -13.34 7.76
N TYR A 223 -5.43 -12.71 7.14
CA TYR A 223 -6.66 -12.25 7.77
C TYR A 223 -7.92 -12.81 7.14
N GLY A 224 -7.97 -12.94 5.79
CA GLY A 224 -9.18 -13.33 5.08
C GLY A 224 -9.67 -14.73 5.43
N ARG A 225 -8.80 -15.73 5.32
CA ARG A 225 -9.14 -17.12 5.72
C ARG A 225 -9.43 -17.25 7.22
N PRO A 226 -8.64 -16.65 8.14
CA PRO A 226 -8.99 -16.60 9.55
C PRO A 226 -10.30 -15.89 9.86
N ALA A 227 -10.64 -14.81 9.14
CA ALA A 227 -11.93 -14.13 9.29
C ALA A 227 -13.10 -15.04 8.91
N GLN A 228 -13.01 -15.75 7.77
CA GLN A 228 -14.02 -16.73 7.37
C GLN A 228 -14.15 -17.88 8.38
N ALA A 229 -13.02 -18.40 8.88
CA ALA A 229 -13.04 -19.43 9.92
C ALA A 229 -13.68 -18.95 11.23
N ALA A 230 -13.64 -17.64 11.50
CA ALA A 230 -14.30 -16.99 12.63
C ALA A 230 -15.76 -16.59 12.34
N GLY A 231 -16.31 -16.89 11.15
CA GLY A 231 -17.71 -16.66 10.77
C GLY A 231 -17.96 -15.41 9.93
N ALA A 232 -16.95 -14.66 9.49
CA ALA A 232 -17.15 -13.55 8.57
C ALA A 232 -17.58 -14.06 7.18
N GLU A 233 -18.60 -13.44 6.60
CA GLU A 233 -18.99 -13.68 5.21
C GLU A 233 -18.19 -12.73 4.29
N ILE A 234 -17.48 -13.27 3.29
CA ILE A 234 -16.80 -12.50 2.26
C ILE A 234 -17.51 -12.75 0.93
N ARG A 235 -18.25 -11.74 0.44
CA ARG A 235 -18.98 -11.78 -0.83
C ARG A 235 -18.15 -11.15 -1.93
N THR A 236 -17.73 -11.96 -2.89
CA THR A 236 -17.00 -11.55 -4.10
C THR A 236 -17.93 -11.16 -5.24
N GLY A 237 -17.38 -10.48 -6.26
CA GLY A 237 -18.17 -9.95 -7.38
C GLY A 237 -19.22 -8.95 -6.93
N ALA A 238 -19.06 -8.34 -5.74
CA ALA A 238 -20.00 -7.45 -5.10
C ALA A 238 -19.46 -6.00 -5.08
N ARG A 239 -19.83 -5.21 -6.07
CA ARG A 239 -19.40 -3.81 -6.18
C ARG A 239 -20.36 -2.91 -5.41
N VAL A 240 -19.86 -2.26 -4.37
CA VAL A 240 -20.62 -1.25 -3.64
C VAL A 240 -20.70 0.02 -4.47
N LEU A 241 -21.91 0.52 -4.65
CA LEU A 241 -22.22 1.74 -5.40
C LEU A 241 -22.47 2.94 -4.49
N ARG A 242 -22.99 2.67 -3.27
CA ARG A 242 -23.43 3.74 -2.37
C ARG A 242 -23.51 3.23 -0.92
N ILE A 243 -23.23 4.13 0.02
CA ILE A 243 -23.54 3.96 1.43
C ILE A 243 -24.95 4.52 1.68
N GLU A 244 -25.82 3.72 2.25
CA GLU A 244 -27.18 4.12 2.62
C GLU A 244 -27.15 4.79 4.00
N THR A 245 -27.91 5.86 4.15
CA THR A 245 -28.00 6.63 5.41
C THR A 245 -29.43 7.08 5.65
N ASP A 246 -29.76 7.27 6.93
CA ASP A 246 -30.96 7.95 7.40
C ASP A 246 -30.59 9.11 8.35
N ALA A 247 -31.57 9.61 9.10
CA ALA A 247 -31.33 10.69 10.07
C ALA A 247 -30.43 10.26 11.25
N ALA A 248 -30.31 8.97 11.53
CA ALA A 248 -29.48 8.42 12.60
C ALA A 248 -28.02 8.10 12.14
N GLY A 249 -27.76 8.08 10.83
CA GLY A 249 -26.44 7.84 10.26
C GLY A 249 -26.41 6.75 9.18
N ALA A 250 -25.32 6.00 9.09
CA ALA A 250 -25.16 4.93 8.12
C ALA A 250 -25.99 3.70 8.49
N THR A 251 -26.77 3.16 7.51
CA THR A 251 -27.70 2.05 7.71
C THR A 251 -27.37 0.81 6.88
N GLY A 252 -26.44 0.90 5.93
CA GLY A 252 -26.05 -0.22 5.09
C GLY A 252 -25.38 0.20 3.79
N LEU A 253 -25.31 -0.75 2.86
CA LEU A 253 -24.61 -0.64 1.59
C LEU A 253 -25.52 -1.05 0.43
N ARG A 254 -25.60 -0.21 -0.60
CA ARG A 254 -26.16 -0.58 -1.89
C ARG A 254 -25.06 -1.11 -2.79
N TYR A 255 -25.25 -2.27 -3.39
CA TYR A 255 -24.25 -2.92 -4.22
C TYR A 255 -24.86 -3.66 -5.41
N VAL A 256 -24.02 -4.02 -6.38
CA VAL A 256 -24.36 -4.88 -7.52
C VAL A 256 -23.59 -6.18 -7.42
N ARG A 257 -24.26 -7.30 -7.63
CA ARG A 257 -23.66 -8.62 -7.74
C ARG A 257 -24.38 -9.43 -8.83
N GLY A 258 -23.62 -9.96 -9.80
CA GLY A 258 -24.19 -10.68 -10.92
C GLY A 258 -25.21 -9.88 -11.75
N GLY A 259 -25.09 -8.56 -11.81
CA GLY A 259 -26.03 -7.63 -12.47
C GLY A 259 -27.26 -7.27 -11.62
N ALA A 260 -27.48 -7.90 -10.47
CA ALA A 260 -28.61 -7.59 -9.58
C ALA A 260 -28.22 -6.51 -8.56
N HIS A 261 -29.09 -5.50 -8.40
CA HIS A 261 -28.98 -4.50 -7.35
C HIS A 261 -29.51 -5.04 -6.02
N ARG A 262 -28.71 -4.92 -4.97
CA ARG A 262 -29.01 -5.40 -3.63
C ARG A 262 -28.69 -4.34 -2.56
N VAL A 263 -29.24 -4.52 -1.37
CA VAL A 263 -28.93 -3.74 -0.18
C VAL A 263 -28.49 -4.68 0.93
N GLN A 264 -27.33 -4.40 1.54
CA GLN A 264 -26.87 -5.02 2.77
C GLN A 264 -27.13 -4.08 3.94
N PRO A 265 -28.19 -4.32 4.76
CA PRO A 265 -28.39 -3.56 6.00
C PRO A 265 -27.33 -3.91 7.03
N ALA A 266 -26.89 -2.90 7.82
CA ALA A 266 -25.89 -3.10 8.85
C ALA A 266 -26.04 -2.07 9.99
N ARG A 267 -25.68 -2.46 11.21
CA ARG A 267 -25.61 -1.53 12.36
C ARG A 267 -24.47 -0.54 12.24
N ARG A 268 -23.38 -0.96 11.60
CA ARG A 268 -22.18 -0.14 11.33
C ARG A 268 -21.64 -0.43 9.92
N VAL A 269 -21.07 0.58 9.31
CA VAL A 269 -20.44 0.50 7.99
C VAL A 269 -18.96 0.88 8.09
N ILE A 270 -18.08 0.05 7.53
CA ILE A 270 -16.63 0.32 7.43
C ILE A 270 -16.26 0.42 5.95
N VAL A 271 -15.52 1.48 5.58
CA VAL A 271 -14.96 1.68 4.25
C VAL A 271 -13.46 1.43 4.28
N ALA A 272 -12.98 0.53 3.42
CA ALA A 272 -11.61 0.03 3.33
C ALA A 272 -11.16 -0.14 1.86
N CYS A 273 -11.45 0.86 1.02
CA CYS A 273 -11.30 0.78 -0.44
C CYS A 273 -9.98 1.38 -0.96
N ASN A 274 -9.00 1.62 -0.12
CA ASN A 274 -7.82 2.49 -0.29
C ASN A 274 -8.19 3.98 -0.42
N GLY A 275 -7.21 4.89 -0.25
CA GLY A 275 -7.52 6.33 -0.23
C GLY A 275 -8.24 6.84 -1.48
N MET A 276 -7.95 6.31 -2.68
CA MET A 276 -8.63 6.70 -3.91
C MET A 276 -10.07 6.15 -3.96
N GLY A 277 -10.25 4.85 -3.71
CA GLY A 277 -11.57 4.19 -3.77
C GLY A 277 -12.50 4.65 -2.66
N THR A 278 -11.97 4.92 -1.46
CA THR A 278 -12.71 5.47 -0.32
C THR A 278 -13.21 6.88 -0.63
N ALA A 279 -12.36 7.78 -1.11
CA ALA A 279 -12.78 9.11 -1.53
C ALA A 279 -13.86 9.05 -2.63
N ARG A 280 -13.66 8.18 -3.63
CA ARG A 280 -14.64 7.93 -4.69
C ARG A 280 -16.01 7.55 -4.14
N LEU A 281 -16.07 6.56 -3.23
CA LEU A 281 -17.32 6.06 -2.67
C LEU A 281 -18.01 7.10 -1.78
N LEU A 282 -17.27 7.80 -0.93
CA LEU A 282 -17.80 8.86 -0.07
C LEU A 282 -18.40 10.00 -0.90
N LEU A 283 -17.68 10.49 -1.91
CA LEU A 283 -18.13 11.55 -2.83
C LEU A 283 -19.33 11.12 -3.68
N ALA A 284 -19.44 9.84 -4.06
CA ALA A 284 -20.55 9.31 -4.82
C ALA A 284 -21.80 9.04 -3.96
N SER A 285 -21.66 8.90 -2.65
CA SER A 285 -22.76 8.59 -1.72
C SER A 285 -23.54 9.86 -1.29
N ARG A 286 -23.96 10.66 -2.28
CA ARG A 286 -24.69 11.93 -2.07
C ARG A 286 -26.16 11.69 -1.72
N ASN A 287 -26.71 12.55 -0.86
CA ASN A 287 -28.14 12.62 -0.57
C ASN A 287 -28.54 14.04 -0.14
N ALA A 288 -29.80 14.26 0.22
CA ALA A 288 -30.28 15.58 0.61
C ALA A 288 -29.56 16.16 1.85
N ALA A 289 -29.16 15.33 2.81
CA ALA A 289 -28.42 15.73 4.01
C ALA A 289 -26.91 15.92 3.72
N HIS A 290 -26.38 15.26 2.69
CA HIS A 290 -24.97 15.25 2.32
C HIS A 290 -24.83 15.51 0.80
N PRO A 291 -25.13 16.72 0.30
CA PRO A 291 -25.18 17.01 -1.14
C PRO A 291 -23.81 16.92 -1.82
N ASP A 292 -22.72 17.10 -1.07
CA ASP A 292 -21.33 17.06 -1.55
C ASP A 292 -20.61 15.73 -1.25
N GLY A 293 -21.36 14.71 -0.76
CA GLY A 293 -20.83 13.41 -0.37
C GLY A 293 -20.75 13.22 1.14
N LEU A 294 -20.70 11.96 1.59
CA LEU A 294 -20.61 11.61 3.01
C LEU A 294 -19.27 12.04 3.59
N GLY A 295 -19.29 12.58 4.81
CA GLY A 295 -18.08 13.08 5.49
C GLY A 295 -17.50 14.37 4.92
N ASN A 296 -18.12 14.95 3.88
CA ASN A 296 -17.55 16.07 3.12
C ASN A 296 -18.10 17.45 3.52
N HIS A 297 -18.62 17.60 4.73
CA HIS A 297 -19.18 18.85 5.25
C HIS A 297 -18.16 20.02 5.28
N ALA A 298 -16.86 19.72 5.44
CA ALA A 298 -15.78 20.70 5.39
C ALA A 298 -15.05 20.72 4.04
N GLY A 299 -15.54 20.00 3.02
CA GLY A 299 -14.91 19.96 1.68
C GLY A 299 -13.56 19.23 1.66
N LEU A 300 -13.30 18.32 2.61
CA LEU A 300 -11.98 17.69 2.80
C LEU A 300 -11.88 16.30 2.18
N VAL A 301 -12.99 15.62 1.90
CA VAL A 301 -12.97 14.29 1.28
C VAL A 301 -12.33 14.37 -0.10
N GLY A 302 -11.34 13.52 -0.32
CA GLY A 302 -10.54 13.47 -1.53
C GLY A 302 -9.32 14.38 -1.52
N ARG A 303 -9.25 15.43 -0.68
CA ARG A 303 -8.11 16.36 -0.60
C ARG A 303 -6.92 15.75 0.16
N ASN A 304 -5.77 16.42 0.05
CA ASN A 304 -4.50 15.99 0.66
C ASN A 304 -4.04 14.60 0.22
N LEU A 305 -4.31 14.25 -1.03
CA LEU A 305 -3.80 13.02 -1.63
C LEU A 305 -2.27 13.04 -1.58
N MET A 306 -1.70 12.09 -0.88
CA MET A 306 -0.27 11.84 -0.81
C MET A 306 0.07 10.50 -1.44
N HIS A 307 1.25 10.46 -2.04
CA HIS A 307 1.92 9.24 -2.49
C HIS A 307 3.27 9.08 -1.79
N HIS A 308 4.10 8.20 -2.29
CA HIS A 308 5.54 8.17 -2.05
C HIS A 308 6.23 8.33 -3.42
N PRO A 309 6.43 9.57 -3.91
CA PRO A 309 7.21 9.79 -5.12
C PRO A 309 8.54 9.07 -5.02
N THR A 310 8.85 8.31 -6.05
CA THR A 310 9.94 7.34 -5.99
C THR A 310 10.88 7.57 -7.16
N ALA A 311 12.18 7.63 -6.89
CA ALA A 311 13.23 7.53 -7.89
C ALA A 311 13.94 6.18 -7.79
N ILE A 312 14.57 5.73 -8.87
CA ILE A 312 15.38 4.52 -8.88
C ILE A 312 16.73 4.83 -9.54
N VAL A 313 17.82 4.42 -8.87
CA VAL A 313 19.15 4.39 -9.46
C VAL A 313 19.61 2.95 -9.57
N THR A 314 19.95 2.52 -10.77
CA THR A 314 20.43 1.18 -11.09
C THR A 314 21.92 1.18 -11.33
N GLY A 315 22.67 0.38 -10.59
CA GLY A 315 24.09 0.11 -10.81
C GLY A 315 24.28 -1.13 -11.68
N LEU A 316 25.20 -1.02 -12.65
CA LEU A 316 25.67 -2.11 -13.50
C LEU A 316 27.03 -2.59 -13.01
N PHE A 317 27.23 -3.90 -13.00
CA PHE A 317 28.43 -4.55 -12.46
C PHE A 317 29.03 -5.52 -13.49
N ALA A 318 30.34 -5.68 -13.48
CA ALA A 318 31.02 -6.64 -14.34
C ALA A 318 30.65 -8.10 -13.97
N GLU A 319 30.47 -8.36 -12.67
CA GLU A 319 30.14 -9.70 -12.17
C GLU A 319 28.64 -9.96 -12.21
N ARG A 320 28.29 -11.22 -12.30
CA ARG A 320 26.91 -11.67 -12.18
C ARG A 320 26.41 -11.53 -10.74
N LEU A 321 25.23 -10.94 -10.59
CA LEU A 321 24.57 -10.75 -9.31
C LEU A 321 23.30 -11.61 -9.15
N ASP A 322 22.90 -12.30 -10.22
CA ASP A 322 21.68 -13.12 -10.31
C ASP A 322 20.43 -12.43 -9.72
N GLY A 323 20.30 -11.13 -10.02
CA GLY A 323 19.30 -10.24 -9.44
C GLY A 323 17.85 -10.63 -9.76
N TYR A 324 17.61 -11.52 -10.70
CA TYR A 324 16.28 -12.07 -10.98
C TYR A 324 15.80 -13.08 -9.92
N ARG A 325 16.67 -13.50 -8.98
CA ARG A 325 16.33 -14.39 -7.85
C ARG A 325 15.99 -13.59 -6.61
N GLY A 326 15.14 -14.17 -5.79
CA GLY A 326 14.74 -13.64 -4.49
C GLY A 326 13.65 -12.58 -4.57
N PRO A 327 13.05 -12.21 -3.40
CA PRO A 327 12.06 -11.14 -3.33
C PRO A 327 12.68 -9.84 -3.85
N PHE A 328 12.02 -9.18 -4.80
CA PHE A 328 12.62 -8.05 -5.50
C PHE A 328 12.84 -6.83 -4.58
N ALA A 329 12.05 -6.68 -3.50
CA ALA A 329 12.03 -5.47 -2.67
C ALA A 329 12.31 -5.70 -1.18
N CYS A 330 12.62 -6.94 -0.75
CA CYS A 330 12.82 -7.28 0.67
C CYS A 330 14.21 -7.85 0.91
N ALA A 331 15.25 -7.06 0.71
CA ALA A 331 16.61 -7.46 1.04
C ALA A 331 17.16 -6.59 2.19
N LEU A 332 17.43 -5.33 1.93
CA LEU A 332 17.86 -4.35 2.92
C LEU A 332 17.29 -2.96 2.61
N TYR A 333 17.32 -2.12 3.62
CA TYR A 333 17.00 -0.69 3.50
C TYR A 333 18.01 0.15 4.27
N SER A 334 18.02 1.46 3.96
CA SER A 334 18.74 2.49 4.70
C SER A 334 17.79 3.62 5.04
N GLN A 335 17.82 4.06 6.27
CA GLN A 335 17.09 5.23 6.80
C GLN A 335 18.04 6.36 7.19
N GLU A 336 19.26 6.38 6.65
CA GLU A 336 20.28 7.39 6.89
C GLU A 336 19.76 8.83 6.71
N PHE A 337 18.88 9.02 5.73
CA PHE A 337 18.39 10.36 5.34
C PHE A 337 16.88 10.54 5.62
N ILE A 338 16.34 9.84 6.62
CA ILE A 338 14.89 9.82 6.83
C ILE A 338 14.38 10.98 7.71
N GLU A 339 15.22 11.47 8.64
CA GLU A 339 14.87 12.62 9.49
C GLU A 339 15.20 13.94 8.82
N SER A 340 14.53 15.01 9.25
CA SER A 340 14.83 16.37 8.81
C SER A 340 16.24 16.79 9.22
N ASP A 341 16.93 17.46 8.28
CA ASP A 341 18.23 18.08 8.50
C ASP A 341 18.25 19.41 7.73
N PRO A 342 18.31 20.54 8.43
CA PRO A 342 18.28 21.86 7.80
C PRO A 342 19.36 22.07 6.72
N ALA A 343 20.50 21.39 6.83
CA ALA A 343 21.59 21.49 5.86
C ALA A 343 21.25 20.90 4.48
N ARG A 344 20.19 20.07 4.39
CA ARG A 344 19.80 19.43 3.14
C ARG A 344 18.89 20.27 2.25
N GLY A 345 18.31 21.37 2.78
CA GLY A 345 17.44 22.27 2.03
C GLY A 345 16.04 21.71 1.73
N PHE A 346 15.61 20.70 2.48
CA PHE A 346 14.24 20.14 2.50
C PHE A 346 13.92 19.62 3.90
N VAL A 347 12.61 19.53 4.21
CA VAL A 347 12.12 18.96 5.47
C VAL A 347 11.69 17.52 5.26
N ARG A 348 11.71 16.71 6.32
CA ARG A 348 11.52 15.27 6.32
C ARG A 348 12.62 14.57 5.52
N GLY A 349 12.38 13.36 5.04
CA GLY A 349 13.41 12.62 4.34
C GLY A 349 12.88 11.47 3.49
N TYR A 350 13.77 10.51 3.26
CA TYR A 350 13.48 9.37 2.42
C TYR A 350 14.20 8.11 2.93
N GLN A 351 13.61 6.98 2.60
CA GLN A 351 14.25 5.67 2.75
C GLN A 351 14.88 5.25 1.42
N MET A 352 16.08 4.69 1.48
CA MET A 352 16.64 3.91 0.37
C MET A 352 16.37 2.42 0.59
N GLN A 353 15.90 1.71 -0.45
CA GLN A 353 15.62 0.29 -0.39
C GLN A 353 16.30 -0.42 -1.56
N ALA A 354 16.99 -1.52 -1.28
CA ALA A 354 17.61 -2.31 -2.32
C ALA A 354 16.56 -3.10 -3.12
N LEU A 355 16.57 -2.90 -4.43
CA LEU A 355 15.79 -3.70 -5.38
C LEU A 355 16.71 -4.65 -6.12
N ARG A 356 16.30 -5.88 -6.27
CA ARG A 356 16.97 -6.86 -7.12
C ARG A 356 16.66 -6.59 -8.59
N GLY A 357 17.47 -7.10 -9.50
CA GLY A 357 17.22 -7.01 -10.94
C GLY A 357 15.96 -7.78 -11.35
N GLY A 358 15.38 -7.37 -12.46
CA GLY A 358 14.21 -8.01 -13.06
C GLY A 358 14.50 -9.31 -13.78
N GLY A 359 13.44 -9.98 -14.21
CA GLY A 359 13.49 -11.11 -15.14
C GLY A 359 13.90 -10.69 -16.57
N PRO A 360 13.99 -11.63 -17.50
CA PRO A 360 14.46 -11.35 -18.85
C PRO A 360 13.58 -10.38 -19.63
N VAL A 361 12.25 -10.51 -19.58
CA VAL A 361 11.35 -9.60 -20.31
C VAL A 361 11.39 -8.19 -19.68
N GLN A 362 11.34 -8.09 -18.38
CA GLN A 362 11.45 -6.80 -17.68
C GLN A 362 12.77 -6.11 -18.05
N THR A 363 13.88 -6.84 -18.07
CA THR A 363 15.19 -6.30 -18.47
C THR A 363 15.20 -5.86 -19.94
N ALA A 364 14.64 -6.67 -20.85
CA ALA A 364 14.55 -6.34 -22.27
C ALA A 364 13.69 -5.08 -22.54
N LEU A 365 12.69 -4.82 -21.70
CA LEU A 365 11.84 -3.62 -21.79
C LEU A 365 12.39 -2.41 -21.01
N GLY A 366 13.64 -2.48 -20.52
CA GLY A 366 14.31 -1.39 -19.81
C GLY A 366 14.28 -1.52 -18.30
N GLY A 367 13.44 -2.39 -17.73
CA GLY A 367 13.38 -2.64 -16.29
C GLY A 367 13.23 -1.36 -15.45
N TYR A 368 14.11 -1.18 -14.48
CA TYR A 368 14.18 0.03 -13.66
C TYR A 368 14.95 1.19 -14.32
N MET A 369 15.55 0.96 -15.49
CA MET A 369 16.37 1.97 -16.18
C MET A 369 15.54 2.95 -17.02
N ALA A 370 14.24 2.74 -17.16
CA ALA A 370 13.31 3.52 -17.96
C ALA A 370 13.56 3.57 -19.47
N ARG A 371 14.78 3.27 -19.93
CA ARG A 371 15.15 3.29 -21.35
C ARG A 371 16.10 2.14 -21.68
N VAL A 372 15.96 1.60 -22.87
CA VAL A 372 16.83 0.57 -23.46
C VAL A 372 17.04 0.91 -24.94
N PRO A 373 18.25 0.70 -25.49
CA PRO A 373 18.50 0.90 -26.91
C PRO A 373 17.59 0.01 -27.76
N TRP A 374 17.17 0.52 -28.89
CA TRP A 374 16.40 -0.24 -29.87
C TRP A 374 17.32 -0.76 -31.00
N GLY A 375 16.91 -1.85 -31.66
CA GLY A 375 17.66 -2.44 -32.76
C GLY A 375 18.90 -3.23 -32.33
N ARG A 376 19.97 -3.23 -33.11
CA ARG A 376 21.15 -4.07 -32.88
C ARG A 376 21.83 -3.83 -31.54
N ALA A 377 21.79 -2.61 -31.03
CA ALA A 377 22.37 -2.27 -29.73
C ALA A 377 21.59 -2.87 -28.54
N HIS A 378 20.34 -3.31 -28.73
CA HIS A 378 19.51 -3.90 -27.72
C HIS A 378 20.11 -5.18 -27.12
N HIS A 379 20.66 -6.08 -27.96
CA HIS A 379 21.24 -7.34 -27.49
C HIS A 379 22.43 -7.11 -26.57
N ALA A 380 23.32 -6.18 -26.92
CA ALA A 380 24.45 -5.83 -26.07
C ALA A 380 24.01 -5.20 -24.74
N ALA A 381 23.02 -4.30 -24.78
CA ALA A 381 22.47 -3.68 -23.56
C ALA A 381 21.78 -4.72 -22.67
N PHE A 382 21.01 -5.65 -23.22
CA PHE A 382 20.41 -6.75 -22.47
C PHE A 382 21.47 -7.62 -21.81
N ALA A 383 22.48 -8.07 -22.54
CA ALA A 383 23.56 -8.91 -22.02
C ALA A 383 24.36 -8.21 -20.89
N ALA A 384 24.58 -6.90 -21.01
CA ALA A 384 25.26 -6.10 -19.99
C ALA A 384 24.43 -5.84 -18.72
N THR A 385 23.11 -6.00 -18.80
CA THR A 385 22.18 -5.64 -17.70
C THR A 385 21.58 -6.85 -17.01
N PHE A 386 21.15 -7.86 -17.79
CA PHE A 386 20.50 -9.05 -17.22
C PHE A 386 21.47 -9.80 -16.31
N SER A 387 21.05 -10.01 -15.07
CA SER A 387 21.88 -10.61 -14.00
C SER A 387 23.07 -9.78 -13.52
N HIS A 388 23.31 -8.58 -14.04
CA HIS A 388 24.45 -7.72 -13.73
C HIS A 388 24.05 -6.42 -13.03
N SER A 389 22.84 -6.32 -12.53
CA SER A 389 22.33 -5.07 -11.94
C SER A 389 21.76 -5.26 -10.54
N VAL A 390 21.87 -4.22 -9.73
CA VAL A 390 21.12 -3.99 -8.49
C VAL A 390 20.74 -2.52 -8.44
N SER A 391 19.56 -2.23 -7.87
CA SER A 391 19.05 -0.87 -7.81
C SER A 391 18.84 -0.41 -6.36
N LEU A 392 18.88 0.90 -6.16
CA LEU A 392 18.37 1.57 -4.99
C LEU A 392 17.13 2.38 -5.39
N THR A 393 16.01 2.12 -4.73
CA THR A 393 14.86 3.02 -4.77
C THR A 393 14.99 4.07 -3.68
N ILE A 394 14.57 5.27 -4.00
CA ILE A 394 14.43 6.40 -3.09
C ILE A 394 12.94 6.60 -2.88
N THR A 395 12.43 6.26 -1.70
CA THR A 395 11.04 6.40 -1.32
C THR A 395 10.93 7.64 -0.43
N THR A 396 10.39 8.73 -0.98
CA THR A 396 10.32 10.03 -0.28
C THR A 396 9.06 10.17 0.54
N GLU A 397 9.13 10.93 1.62
CA GLU A 397 7.92 11.44 2.27
C GLU A 397 7.29 12.53 1.41
N ASP A 398 5.98 12.43 1.22
CA ASP A 398 5.18 13.45 0.56
C ASP A 398 4.43 14.27 1.61
N LEU A 399 4.42 15.59 1.47
CA LEU A 399 3.67 16.47 2.36
C LEU A 399 2.24 16.66 1.83
N PRO A 400 1.23 16.78 2.71
CA PRO A 400 -0.14 17.00 2.30
C PRO A 400 -0.29 18.37 1.62
N ASP A 401 -0.89 18.36 0.42
CA ASP A 401 -1.31 19.56 -0.32
C ASP A 401 -2.82 19.41 -0.63
N PRO A 402 -3.70 20.33 -0.22
CA PRO A 402 -5.13 20.24 -0.48
C PRO A 402 -5.50 20.27 -1.96
N GLU A 403 -4.62 20.74 -2.85
CA GLU A 403 -4.83 20.68 -4.30
C GLU A 403 -4.47 19.33 -4.91
N ASN A 404 -3.66 18.53 -4.23
CA ASN A 404 -3.49 17.11 -4.53
C ASN A 404 -4.73 16.37 -4.04
N ARG A 405 -5.57 15.87 -4.95
CA ARG A 405 -6.90 15.37 -4.59
C ARG A 405 -7.47 14.34 -5.56
N VAL A 406 -8.43 13.59 -5.05
CA VAL A 406 -9.33 12.72 -5.81
C VAL A 406 -10.67 13.43 -5.98
N THR A 407 -11.17 13.52 -7.20
CA THR A 407 -12.53 13.97 -7.52
C THR A 407 -13.27 12.87 -8.28
N LEU A 408 -14.56 13.08 -8.56
CA LEU A 408 -15.29 12.22 -9.48
C LEU A 408 -15.18 12.78 -10.90
N ASP A 409 -14.93 11.89 -11.85
CA ASP A 409 -14.98 12.25 -13.27
C ASP A 409 -16.43 12.46 -13.72
N PRO A 410 -16.77 13.54 -14.42
CA PRO A 410 -18.15 13.83 -14.83
C PRO A 410 -18.63 12.93 -15.99
N HIS A 411 -17.74 12.26 -16.72
CA HIS A 411 -18.06 11.54 -17.96
C HIS A 411 -17.69 10.06 -17.90
N LEU A 412 -16.62 9.73 -17.18
CA LEU A 412 -16.08 8.37 -17.12
C LEU A 412 -16.73 7.59 -15.98
N THR A 413 -17.24 6.39 -16.28
CA THR A 413 -17.86 5.51 -15.28
C THR A 413 -17.26 4.11 -15.36
N ASP A 414 -17.46 3.32 -14.29
CA ASP A 414 -17.16 1.91 -14.32
C ASP A 414 -18.30 1.09 -14.99
N ALA A 415 -18.11 -0.23 -15.05
CA ALA A 415 -19.04 -1.16 -15.68
C ALA A 415 -20.45 -1.20 -15.01
N ASP A 416 -20.61 -0.67 -13.80
CA ASP A 416 -21.85 -0.63 -13.03
C ASP A 416 -22.40 0.80 -12.91
N GLY A 417 -21.84 1.76 -13.67
CA GLY A 417 -22.33 3.14 -13.80
C GLY A 417 -21.86 4.09 -12.70
N LEU A 418 -20.98 3.66 -11.79
CA LEU A 418 -20.43 4.54 -10.78
C LEU A 418 -19.31 5.41 -11.38
N ALA A 419 -19.37 6.74 -11.15
CA ALA A 419 -18.37 7.70 -11.65
C ALA A 419 -16.94 7.26 -11.30
N ALA A 420 -16.03 7.38 -12.26
CA ALA A 420 -14.61 7.07 -12.07
C ALA A 420 -13.93 8.12 -11.17
N PRO A 421 -12.87 7.77 -10.44
CA PRO A 421 -12.04 8.76 -9.77
C PRO A 421 -11.18 9.50 -10.81
N ALA A 422 -11.02 10.80 -10.62
CA ALA A 422 -10.05 11.62 -11.32
C ALA A 422 -8.96 12.06 -10.34
N LEU A 423 -7.71 11.79 -10.68
CA LEU A 423 -6.54 12.11 -9.87
C LEU A 423 -5.96 13.46 -10.30
N HIS A 424 -5.89 14.39 -9.36
CA HIS A 424 -5.17 15.65 -9.48
C HIS A 424 -3.99 15.57 -8.51
N TYR A 425 -2.79 15.40 -9.06
CA TYR A 425 -1.61 15.23 -8.22
C TYR A 425 -0.34 15.76 -8.91
N ARG A 426 0.41 16.54 -8.17
CA ARG A 426 1.75 17.01 -8.54
C ARG A 426 2.73 16.75 -7.40
N VAL A 427 3.94 16.43 -7.76
CA VAL A 427 5.06 16.35 -6.79
C VAL A 427 5.36 17.76 -6.31
N GLY A 428 5.42 17.95 -4.99
CA GLY A 428 5.77 19.25 -4.39
C GLY A 428 7.27 19.52 -4.47
N GLU A 429 7.65 20.82 -4.42
CA GLU A 429 9.04 21.26 -4.53
C GLU A 429 9.96 20.64 -3.45
N ASN A 430 9.46 20.50 -2.22
CA ASN A 430 10.18 19.82 -1.14
C ASN A 430 10.53 18.39 -1.52
N THR A 431 9.58 17.65 -2.07
CA THR A 431 9.75 16.27 -2.51
C THR A 431 10.68 16.16 -3.73
N GLU A 432 10.64 17.14 -4.66
CA GLU A 432 11.58 17.18 -5.81
C GLU A 432 13.02 17.36 -5.35
N ARG A 433 13.28 18.26 -4.39
CA ARG A 433 14.62 18.44 -3.78
C ARG A 433 15.07 17.16 -3.08
N MET A 434 14.17 16.51 -2.37
CA MET A 434 14.43 15.24 -1.68
C MET A 434 14.79 14.12 -2.67
N LEU A 435 14.04 13.99 -3.79
CA LEU A 435 14.36 13.04 -4.87
C LEU A 435 15.73 13.31 -5.48
N ALA A 436 16.06 14.58 -5.76
CA ALA A 436 17.34 14.96 -6.34
C ALA A 436 18.51 14.61 -5.39
N HIS A 437 18.38 14.93 -4.09
CA HIS A 437 19.37 14.56 -3.08
C HIS A 437 19.50 13.03 -2.97
N GLY A 438 18.39 12.30 -2.90
CA GLY A 438 18.39 10.84 -2.81
C GLY A 438 19.03 10.17 -4.02
N VAL A 439 18.79 10.66 -5.22
CA VAL A 439 19.46 10.20 -6.45
C VAL A 439 20.97 10.42 -6.36
N ALA A 440 21.43 11.57 -5.85
CA ALA A 440 22.88 11.83 -5.66
C ALA A 440 23.49 10.84 -4.66
N ARG A 441 22.84 10.61 -3.52
CA ARG A 441 23.32 9.65 -2.49
C ARG A 441 23.28 8.20 -3.00
N ALA A 442 22.23 7.79 -3.72
CA ALA A 442 22.15 6.45 -4.31
C ALA A 442 23.25 6.20 -5.35
N ARG A 443 23.62 7.23 -6.14
CA ARG A 443 24.75 7.16 -7.07
C ARG A 443 26.08 6.97 -6.34
N GLU A 444 26.28 7.65 -5.22
CA GLU A 444 27.45 7.50 -4.37
C GLU A 444 27.55 6.08 -3.81
N ALA A 445 26.47 5.56 -3.21
CA ALA A 445 26.43 4.21 -2.67
C ALA A 445 26.70 3.13 -3.74
N LEU A 446 26.11 3.26 -4.91
CA LEU A 446 26.31 2.29 -6.01
C LEU A 446 27.74 2.33 -6.55
N ARG A 447 28.36 3.52 -6.66
CA ARG A 447 29.80 3.63 -7.00
C ARG A 447 30.68 3.00 -5.93
N ALA A 448 30.39 3.27 -4.65
CA ALA A 448 31.07 2.63 -3.53
C ALA A 448 30.88 1.10 -3.52
N ALA A 449 29.76 0.60 -4.05
CA ALA A 449 29.52 -0.84 -4.24
C ALA A 449 30.30 -1.45 -5.42
N GLY A 450 30.96 -0.63 -6.26
CA GLY A 450 31.75 -1.07 -7.41
C GLY A 450 30.97 -1.09 -8.72
N ALA A 451 29.88 -0.30 -8.83
CA ALA A 451 29.17 -0.17 -10.09
C ALA A 451 30.04 0.49 -11.17
N THR A 452 30.10 -0.14 -12.34
CA THR A 452 30.85 0.34 -13.52
C THR A 452 30.02 1.26 -14.41
N GLY A 453 28.69 1.20 -14.28
CA GLY A 453 27.73 2.06 -14.97
C GLY A 453 26.54 2.37 -14.09
N LEU A 454 25.87 3.49 -14.35
CA LEU A 454 24.68 3.92 -13.62
C LEU A 454 23.57 4.33 -14.57
N ALA A 455 22.35 3.91 -14.29
CA ALA A 455 21.14 4.42 -14.94
C ALA A 455 20.23 5.05 -13.88
N VAL A 456 19.53 6.15 -14.23
CA VAL A 456 18.67 6.89 -13.31
C VAL A 456 17.27 7.02 -13.89
N ASN A 457 16.27 6.61 -13.12
CA ASN A 457 14.88 6.97 -13.32
C ASN A 457 14.50 7.98 -12.20
N PRO A 458 14.46 9.28 -12.49
CA PRO A 458 14.30 10.33 -11.47
C PRO A 458 12.90 10.40 -10.89
N LEU A 459 11.89 9.86 -11.57
CA LEU A 459 10.52 9.69 -11.11
C LEU A 459 9.90 8.47 -11.75
N VAL A 460 9.57 7.48 -10.95
CA VAL A 460 8.91 6.25 -11.39
C VAL A 460 7.41 6.52 -11.55
N GLU A 461 6.95 6.73 -12.76
CA GLU A 461 5.53 7.02 -13.03
C GLU A 461 4.59 5.89 -12.58
N ALA A 462 5.05 4.64 -12.59
CA ALA A 462 4.29 3.48 -12.11
C ALA A 462 4.24 3.34 -10.57
N ALA A 463 4.74 4.33 -9.81
CA ALA A 463 4.77 4.30 -8.35
C ALA A 463 3.53 4.89 -7.67
N GLY A 464 2.41 5.04 -8.37
CA GLY A 464 1.13 5.48 -7.78
C GLY A 464 0.41 4.34 -7.06
N PHE A 465 1.03 3.71 -6.05
CA PHE A 465 0.48 2.57 -5.32
C PHE A 465 0.12 2.88 -3.85
N HIS A 466 0.55 4.01 -3.28
CA HIS A 466 0.20 4.43 -1.93
C HIS A 466 -0.74 5.64 -2.01
N PHE A 467 -2.03 5.41 -1.77
CA PHE A 467 -3.06 6.44 -1.77
C PHE A 467 -3.38 6.81 -0.32
N LEU A 468 -2.85 7.96 0.14
CA LEU A 468 -2.90 8.38 1.52
C LEU A 468 -3.60 9.74 1.66
N GLY A 469 -4.19 10.04 2.84
CA GLY A 469 -4.60 11.37 3.25
C GLY A 469 -5.99 11.83 2.82
N THR A 470 -6.67 11.14 1.91
CA THR A 470 -7.91 11.59 1.24
C THR A 470 -9.17 11.62 2.14
N ALA A 471 -9.08 11.07 3.33
CA ALA A 471 -10.11 11.11 4.39
C ALA A 471 -9.43 11.28 5.76
N ARG A 472 -8.45 12.21 5.83
CA ARG A 472 -7.50 12.37 6.93
C ARG A 472 -8.17 12.39 8.31
N MET A 473 -7.52 11.75 9.28
CA MET A 473 -7.96 11.76 10.67
C MET A 473 -7.52 13.04 11.41
N GLY A 474 -8.23 13.37 12.49
CA GLY A 474 -7.91 14.49 13.38
C GLY A 474 -9.04 14.73 14.40
N ASP A 475 -8.78 15.57 15.39
CA ASP A 475 -9.73 15.87 16.48
C ASP A 475 -10.70 17.02 16.13
N ASP A 476 -10.35 17.87 15.17
CA ASP A 476 -11.21 18.99 14.74
C ASP A 476 -11.97 18.61 13.45
N PRO A 477 -13.31 18.49 13.50
CA PRO A 477 -14.12 18.13 12.33
C PRO A 477 -14.10 19.18 11.20
N ARG A 478 -13.61 20.38 11.46
CA ARG A 478 -13.40 21.41 10.41
C ARG A 478 -12.12 21.19 9.63
N ARG A 479 -11.18 20.37 10.13
CA ARG A 479 -9.85 20.11 9.58
C ARG A 479 -9.58 18.65 9.26
N SER A 480 -10.53 17.75 9.61
CA SER A 480 -10.43 16.32 9.41
C SER A 480 -11.78 15.72 8.98
N VAL A 481 -11.72 14.55 8.34
CA VAL A 481 -12.91 13.79 7.92
C VAL A 481 -13.36 12.83 9.01
N ALA A 482 -12.42 12.26 9.75
CA ALA A 482 -12.65 11.23 10.76
C ALA A 482 -11.81 11.45 12.01
N ASP A 483 -12.19 10.82 13.11
CA ASP A 483 -11.41 10.78 14.36
C ASP A 483 -10.25 9.75 14.29
N SER A 484 -9.50 9.60 15.37
CA SER A 484 -8.36 8.66 15.46
C SER A 484 -8.75 7.18 15.42
N PHE A 485 -10.04 6.85 15.46
CA PHE A 485 -10.60 5.52 15.24
C PHE A 485 -11.23 5.37 13.86
N GLY A 486 -11.10 6.39 13.00
CA GLY A 486 -11.69 6.41 11.68
C GLY A 486 -13.19 6.70 11.66
N ARG A 487 -13.83 7.06 12.77
CA ARG A 487 -15.25 7.42 12.81
C ARG A 487 -15.44 8.74 12.06
N VAL A 488 -16.28 8.72 11.04
CA VAL A 488 -16.56 9.91 10.21
C VAL A 488 -17.35 10.92 11.02
N HIS A 489 -16.82 12.12 11.24
CA HIS A 489 -17.38 13.12 12.17
C HIS A 489 -18.85 13.46 11.93
N SER A 490 -19.27 13.58 10.65
CA SER A 490 -20.62 14.01 10.30
C SER A 490 -21.58 12.87 9.96
N VAL A 491 -21.16 11.60 10.07
CA VAL A 491 -22.00 10.44 9.70
C VAL A 491 -21.86 9.36 10.78
N PRO A 492 -22.73 9.36 11.80
CA PRO A 492 -22.71 8.30 12.82
C PRO A 492 -22.80 6.91 12.18
N GLY A 493 -22.13 5.94 12.76
CA GLY A 493 -22.13 4.57 12.27
C GLY A 493 -21.24 4.29 11.04
N LEU A 494 -20.57 5.30 10.49
CA LEU A 494 -19.63 5.18 9.37
C LEU A 494 -18.19 5.31 9.84
N GLN A 495 -17.32 4.39 9.42
CA GLN A 495 -15.87 4.44 9.66
C GLN A 495 -15.08 4.27 8.36
N VAL A 496 -13.91 4.91 8.29
CA VAL A 496 -12.84 4.69 7.30
C VAL A 496 -11.65 4.08 8.02
N ILE A 497 -10.99 3.04 7.45
CA ILE A 497 -9.87 2.36 8.11
C ILE A 497 -8.68 2.07 7.19
N ASP A 498 -8.56 2.77 6.08
CA ASP A 498 -7.46 2.58 5.12
C ASP A 498 -6.49 3.77 5.10
N GLY A 499 -5.60 3.78 4.11
CA GLY A 499 -4.60 4.84 3.97
C GLY A 499 -5.17 6.25 3.80
N GLY A 500 -6.46 6.37 3.48
CA GLY A 500 -7.16 7.67 3.44
C GLY A 500 -7.10 8.42 4.77
N LEU A 501 -6.95 7.73 5.91
CA LEU A 501 -6.86 8.34 7.23
C LEU A 501 -5.53 9.05 7.53
N PHE A 502 -4.48 8.80 6.77
CA PHE A 502 -3.14 9.32 7.05
C PHE A 502 -3.14 10.86 7.11
N VAL A 503 -2.39 11.40 8.08
CA VAL A 503 -2.20 12.86 8.26
C VAL A 503 -0.95 13.32 7.50
N THR A 504 0.11 12.52 7.58
CA THR A 504 1.38 12.65 6.84
C THR A 504 1.76 11.30 6.27
N ALA A 505 2.57 11.26 5.22
CA ALA A 505 2.85 10.00 4.51
C ALA A 505 3.87 9.12 5.23
N GLY A 506 4.83 9.72 5.95
CA GLY A 506 6.08 9.07 6.31
C GLY A 506 6.94 8.76 5.08
N ALA A 507 8.13 8.22 5.28
CA ALA A 507 9.01 7.85 4.16
C ALA A 507 9.15 6.33 4.00
N VAL A 508 8.17 5.56 4.45
CA VAL A 508 8.19 4.10 4.46
C VAL A 508 6.89 3.50 3.90
N ASN A 509 6.94 2.23 3.49
CA ASN A 509 5.77 1.52 2.98
C ASN A 509 4.65 1.45 4.04
N PRO A 510 3.41 1.89 3.77
CA PRO A 510 2.42 2.20 4.80
C PRO A 510 1.57 1.00 5.27
N THR A 511 1.69 -0.18 4.66
CA THR A 511 0.75 -1.29 4.88
C THR A 511 0.70 -1.75 6.34
N SER A 512 1.85 -1.84 7.02
CA SER A 512 1.91 -2.21 8.45
C SER A 512 1.10 -1.24 9.31
N THR A 513 1.26 0.07 9.07
CA THR A 513 0.55 1.13 9.79
C THR A 513 -0.95 1.14 9.47
N ILE A 514 -1.32 0.96 8.19
CA ILE A 514 -2.74 0.84 7.78
C ILE A 514 -3.41 -0.31 8.52
N GLN A 515 -2.76 -1.47 8.60
CA GLN A 515 -3.32 -2.64 9.29
C GLN A 515 -3.38 -2.44 10.81
N ALA A 516 -2.37 -1.82 11.42
CA ALA A 516 -2.37 -1.51 12.86
C ALA A 516 -3.53 -0.57 13.24
N ILE A 517 -3.77 0.48 12.43
CA ILE A 517 -4.93 1.37 12.59
C ILE A 517 -6.24 0.59 12.47
N ALA A 518 -6.36 -0.27 11.46
CA ALA A 518 -7.57 -1.06 11.22
C ALA A 518 -7.86 -2.04 12.37
N LEU A 519 -6.84 -2.74 12.89
CA LEU A 519 -6.96 -3.64 14.04
C LEU A 519 -7.42 -2.89 15.29
N ARG A 520 -6.81 -1.73 15.57
CA ARG A 520 -7.17 -0.87 16.69
C ARG A 520 -8.62 -0.36 16.59
N ALA A 521 -8.99 0.16 15.43
CA ALA A 521 -10.32 0.72 15.19
C ALA A 521 -11.41 -0.37 15.27
N ALA A 522 -11.15 -1.54 14.72
CA ALA A 522 -12.07 -2.67 14.75
C ALA A 522 -12.23 -3.26 16.17
N ASP A 523 -11.15 -3.32 16.97
CA ASP A 523 -11.24 -3.80 18.36
C ASP A 523 -12.07 -2.83 19.24
N ALA A 524 -11.86 -1.52 19.09
CA ALA A 524 -12.67 -0.51 19.78
C ALA A 524 -14.15 -0.59 19.36
N LEU A 525 -14.43 -0.78 18.06
CA LEU A 525 -15.79 -0.96 17.56
C LEU A 525 -16.44 -2.23 18.14
N ALA A 526 -15.70 -3.33 18.21
CA ALA A 526 -16.20 -4.56 18.81
C ALA A 526 -16.59 -4.37 20.29
N GLN A 527 -15.74 -3.68 21.06
CA GLN A 527 -16.06 -3.36 22.46
C GLN A 527 -17.32 -2.51 22.58
N GLU A 528 -17.48 -1.48 21.73
CA GLU A 528 -18.69 -0.65 21.68
C GLU A 528 -19.96 -1.47 21.39
N LEU A 529 -19.91 -2.33 20.35
CA LEU A 529 -21.08 -3.09 19.91
C LEU A 529 -21.50 -4.21 20.87
N LEU A 530 -20.56 -4.78 21.63
CA LEU A 530 -20.81 -5.83 22.62
C LEU A 530 -21.27 -5.26 23.98
N ALA A 531 -21.00 -3.98 24.23
CA ALA A 531 -21.46 -3.29 25.43
C ALA A 531 -22.87 -2.68 25.28
N ALA A 532 -23.37 -2.52 24.03
CA ALA A 532 -24.68 -1.95 23.68
C ALA A 532 -25.76 -3.04 23.52
#